data_995dbebc09d2760b9621ec5b734bb556
#
_entry.id   995dbebc09d2760b9621ec5b734bb556
#
_cell.length_a   1.000
_cell.length_b   1.000
_cell.length_c   1.000
_cell.angle_alpha   90.00
_cell.angle_beta   90.00
_cell.angle_gamma   90.00
#
_symmetry.space_group_name_H-M   'P 1'
#
loop_
_entity.id
_entity.type
_entity.pdbx_description
1 polymer ?
#
loop_
_entity_poly.entity_id
_entity_poly.type
_entity_poly.pdbx_seq_one_letter_code
_entity_poly.pdbx_strand_id
1 'polypeptide(L)'
;MPIPAYDLTGRTAFVTGAGSGIGRASAVLLAEAGAEVHCADRDAQGLHETAALIKAENGTAHVHHLDVTDRAQLARAVAACERLHVMAAIAGIMHSSPVLETRDEDLERVWNVNFKGVLHACQEAARRMITDETRGSIVTMASGAVDTGGPGLLCYGVTKAAVVQLTKTLATEVGPHGIRVNAVAPGWIRTPMTDRRDGEAQARTESLMARLSPLGRVGEPDDIAHAVLHLASDASAFTTGQILRPNGGVAMPW
;
A
#
# COMPACT_ATOMS: atom_id res chain seq x y z
N MET A 1 10.72 -23.46 -10.53
CA MET A 1 9.39 -23.18 -11.12
C MET A 1 8.65 -22.26 -10.18
N PRO A 2 8.02 -21.19 -10.67
CA PRO A 2 7.18 -20.35 -9.81
C PRO A 2 6.05 -21.18 -9.20
N ILE A 3 5.66 -20.85 -7.98
CA ILE A 3 4.51 -21.49 -7.33
C ILE A 3 3.25 -20.96 -8.03
N PRO A 4 2.43 -21.81 -8.68
CA PRO A 4 1.32 -21.35 -9.55
C PRO A 4 0.35 -20.38 -8.87
N ALA A 5 0.14 -20.52 -7.55
CA ALA A 5 -0.76 -19.64 -6.79
C ALA A 5 -0.27 -18.19 -6.65
N TYR A 6 1.02 -17.92 -6.91
CA TYR A 6 1.63 -16.58 -6.91
C TYR A 6 1.90 -16.05 -8.33
N ASP A 7 1.61 -16.82 -9.37
CA ASP A 7 1.78 -16.40 -10.75
C ASP A 7 0.73 -15.36 -11.13
N LEU A 8 1.20 -14.19 -11.57
CA LEU A 8 0.38 -13.07 -12.02
C LEU A 8 0.49 -12.84 -13.54
N THR A 9 1.01 -13.83 -14.29
CA THR A 9 1.10 -13.74 -15.75
C THR A 9 -0.27 -13.48 -16.37
N GLY A 10 -0.35 -12.49 -17.26
CA GLY A 10 -1.60 -12.03 -17.88
C GLY A 10 -2.51 -11.20 -16.96
N ARG A 11 -2.04 -10.79 -15.78
CA ARG A 11 -2.74 -9.88 -14.88
C ARG A 11 -2.15 -8.49 -14.93
N THR A 12 -3.00 -7.48 -14.71
CA THR A 12 -2.62 -6.08 -14.61
C THR A 12 -2.78 -5.61 -13.18
N ALA A 13 -1.72 -5.02 -12.63
CA ALA A 13 -1.70 -4.42 -11.30
C ALA A 13 -1.56 -2.89 -11.39
N PHE A 14 -2.30 -2.16 -10.57
CA PHE A 14 -2.17 -0.72 -10.39
C PHE A 14 -1.66 -0.43 -8.99
N VAL A 15 -0.53 0.27 -8.87
CA VAL A 15 0.13 0.57 -7.58
C VAL A 15 0.22 2.07 -7.38
N THR A 16 -0.43 2.60 -6.33
CA THR A 16 -0.23 4.00 -5.92
C THR A 16 0.91 4.11 -4.91
N GLY A 17 1.63 5.23 -4.93
CA GLY A 17 2.82 5.38 -4.09
C GLY A 17 4.02 4.60 -4.63
N ALA A 18 4.03 4.28 -5.92
CA ALA A 18 5.02 3.42 -6.56
C ALA A 18 6.40 4.08 -6.75
N GLY A 19 6.55 5.37 -6.47
CA GLY A 19 7.80 6.11 -6.65
C GLY A 19 8.89 5.74 -5.64
N SER A 20 8.56 5.17 -4.48
CA SER A 20 9.55 4.85 -3.45
C SER A 20 9.07 3.79 -2.44
N GLY A 21 9.97 3.35 -1.56
CA GLY A 21 9.68 2.54 -0.38
C GLY A 21 8.83 1.30 -0.67
N ILE A 22 7.78 1.09 0.13
CA ILE A 22 6.89 -0.08 0.03
C ILE A 22 6.20 -0.16 -1.33
N GLY A 23 5.76 1.00 -1.89
CA GLY A 23 5.08 1.03 -3.18
C GLY A 23 6.00 0.60 -4.32
N ARG A 24 7.25 1.08 -4.35
CA ARG A 24 8.27 0.66 -5.31
C ARG A 24 8.54 -0.85 -5.21
N ALA A 25 8.85 -1.34 -4.01
CA ALA A 25 9.13 -2.76 -3.78
C ALA A 25 7.94 -3.64 -4.19
N SER A 26 6.71 -3.21 -3.86
CA SER A 26 5.49 -3.92 -4.28
C SER A 26 5.32 -3.94 -5.80
N ALA A 27 5.57 -2.82 -6.49
CA ALA A 27 5.45 -2.73 -7.94
C ALA A 27 6.47 -3.65 -8.64
N VAL A 28 7.72 -3.66 -8.18
CA VAL A 28 8.78 -4.53 -8.70
C VAL A 28 8.41 -6.00 -8.49
N LEU A 29 8.04 -6.39 -7.27
CA LEU A 29 7.72 -7.79 -6.95
C LEU A 29 6.47 -8.30 -7.68
N LEU A 30 5.45 -7.46 -7.89
CA LEU A 30 4.28 -7.83 -8.70
C LEU A 30 4.66 -8.04 -10.17
N ALA A 31 5.59 -7.24 -10.71
CA ALA A 31 6.11 -7.42 -12.07
C ALA A 31 6.96 -8.69 -12.19
N GLU A 32 7.81 -9.00 -11.21
CA GLU A 32 8.57 -10.27 -11.15
C GLU A 32 7.65 -11.49 -11.08
N ALA A 33 6.47 -11.35 -10.45
CA ALA A 33 5.44 -12.38 -10.46
C ALA A 33 4.66 -12.48 -11.78
N GLY A 34 4.99 -11.67 -12.80
CA GLY A 34 4.44 -11.73 -14.14
C GLY A 34 3.35 -10.70 -14.45
N ALA A 35 3.01 -9.81 -13.53
CA ALA A 35 2.00 -8.77 -13.77
C ALA A 35 2.55 -7.65 -14.68
N GLU A 36 1.66 -7.11 -15.53
CA GLU A 36 1.82 -5.78 -16.11
C GLU A 36 1.48 -4.74 -15.04
N VAL A 37 2.42 -3.80 -14.75
CA VAL A 37 2.27 -2.89 -13.60
C VAL A 37 2.09 -1.44 -14.02
N HIS A 38 0.98 -0.83 -13.61
CA HIS A 38 0.72 0.60 -13.69
C HIS A 38 1.21 1.27 -12.40
N CYS A 39 2.30 2.00 -12.48
CA CYS A 39 2.96 2.71 -11.37
C CYS A 39 2.46 4.14 -11.29
N ALA A 40 1.84 4.53 -10.19
CA ALA A 40 1.31 5.87 -9.96
C ALA A 40 1.94 6.55 -8.74
N ASP A 41 2.42 7.77 -8.89
CA ASP A 41 2.97 8.62 -7.83
C ASP A 41 2.97 10.08 -8.24
N ARG A 42 3.15 10.98 -7.28
CA ARG A 42 3.44 12.41 -7.52
C ARG A 42 4.93 12.69 -7.76
N ASP A 43 5.81 11.74 -7.45
CA ASP A 43 7.24 11.80 -7.71
C ASP A 43 7.55 11.18 -9.09
N ALA A 44 7.67 12.04 -10.10
CA ALA A 44 7.94 11.62 -11.46
C ALA A 44 9.31 10.91 -11.60
N GLN A 45 10.34 11.39 -10.88
CA GLN A 45 11.66 10.75 -10.92
C GLN A 45 11.61 9.36 -10.29
N GLY A 46 11.02 9.24 -9.09
CA GLY A 46 10.86 7.95 -8.43
C GLY A 46 10.07 6.94 -9.26
N LEU A 47 9.07 7.40 -10.03
CA LEU A 47 8.33 6.54 -10.96
C LEU A 47 9.21 6.03 -12.10
N HIS A 48 10.06 6.89 -12.68
CA HIS A 48 10.97 6.47 -13.75
C HIS A 48 12.00 5.46 -13.25
N GLU A 49 12.52 5.64 -12.04
CA GLU A 49 13.43 4.69 -11.39
C GLU A 49 12.75 3.34 -11.19
N THR A 50 11.52 3.32 -10.67
CA THR A 50 10.74 2.08 -10.47
C THR A 50 10.46 1.38 -11.80
N ALA A 51 10.05 2.12 -12.82
CA ALA A 51 9.83 1.56 -14.16
C ALA A 51 11.13 1.01 -14.79
N ALA A 52 12.28 1.64 -14.53
CA ALA A 52 13.57 1.14 -14.98
C ALA A 52 13.94 -0.19 -14.31
N LEU A 53 13.71 -0.32 -12.99
CA LEU A 53 13.91 -1.58 -12.26
C LEU A 53 13.05 -2.71 -12.84
N ILE A 54 11.75 -2.46 -13.05
CA ILE A 54 10.84 -3.46 -13.64
C ILE A 54 11.31 -3.90 -15.05
N LYS A 55 11.71 -2.95 -15.88
CA LYS A 55 12.18 -3.23 -17.25
C LYS A 55 13.51 -3.98 -17.27
N ALA A 56 14.40 -3.76 -16.30
CA ALA A 56 15.66 -4.48 -16.19
C ALA A 56 15.47 -6.00 -16.00
N GLU A 57 14.36 -6.40 -15.36
CA GLU A 57 13.95 -7.79 -15.18
C GLU A 57 12.94 -8.27 -16.25
N ASN A 58 12.91 -7.60 -17.41
CA ASN A 58 12.01 -7.88 -18.54
C ASN A 58 10.51 -7.75 -18.21
N GLY A 59 10.13 -7.06 -17.13
CA GLY A 59 8.75 -6.77 -16.79
C GLY A 59 8.18 -5.58 -17.59
N THR A 60 6.86 -5.44 -17.57
CA THR A 60 6.13 -4.34 -18.21
C THR A 60 5.66 -3.33 -17.18
N ALA A 61 6.04 -2.05 -17.36
CA ALA A 61 5.65 -0.95 -16.48
C ALA A 61 5.11 0.24 -17.27
N HIS A 62 3.99 0.79 -16.80
CA HIS A 62 3.37 2.03 -17.26
C HIS A 62 3.43 3.09 -16.14
N VAL A 63 3.82 4.31 -16.48
CA VAL A 63 4.02 5.39 -15.51
C VAL A 63 2.85 6.36 -15.56
N HIS A 64 2.27 6.68 -14.39
CA HIS A 64 1.21 7.66 -14.21
C HIS A 64 1.65 8.70 -13.17
N HIS A 65 2.11 9.86 -13.64
CA HIS A 65 2.40 10.99 -12.75
C HIS A 65 1.09 11.64 -12.32
N LEU A 66 0.68 11.44 -11.08
CA LEU A 66 -0.59 11.93 -10.53
C LEU A 66 -0.54 12.14 -9.02
N ASP A 67 -1.42 12.99 -8.51
CA ASP A 67 -1.73 13.11 -7.09
C ASP A 67 -3.01 12.30 -6.78
N VAL A 68 -2.95 11.39 -5.81
CA VAL A 68 -4.11 10.56 -5.39
C VAL A 68 -5.25 11.39 -4.80
N THR A 69 -5.01 12.65 -4.41
CA THR A 69 -6.05 13.58 -3.97
C THR A 69 -6.87 14.12 -5.12
N ASP A 70 -6.36 14.10 -6.35
CA ASP A 70 -7.09 14.41 -7.58
C ASP A 70 -7.79 13.15 -8.12
N ARG A 71 -9.05 13.02 -7.76
CA ARG A 71 -9.86 11.89 -8.17
C ARG A 71 -9.96 11.74 -9.71
N ALA A 72 -9.99 12.84 -10.44
CA ALA A 72 -10.14 12.77 -11.90
C ALA A 72 -8.85 12.25 -12.56
N GLN A 73 -7.67 12.63 -12.06
CA GLN A 73 -6.41 12.06 -12.52
C GLN A 73 -6.36 10.55 -12.27
N LEU A 74 -6.72 10.13 -11.05
CA LEU A 74 -6.73 8.72 -10.66
C LEU A 74 -7.71 7.90 -11.50
N ALA A 75 -8.93 8.40 -11.73
CA ALA A 75 -9.92 7.73 -12.56
C ALA A 75 -9.43 7.54 -13.99
N ARG A 76 -8.81 8.56 -14.61
CA ARG A 76 -8.22 8.46 -15.95
C ARG A 76 -7.08 7.43 -15.99
N ALA A 77 -6.23 7.39 -14.97
CA ALA A 77 -5.11 6.46 -14.91
C ALA A 77 -5.61 5.00 -14.76
N VAL A 78 -6.62 4.75 -13.93
CA VAL A 78 -7.25 3.43 -13.79
C VAL A 78 -7.95 3.01 -15.08
N ALA A 79 -8.62 3.94 -15.77
CA ALA A 79 -9.27 3.67 -17.05
C ALA A 79 -8.28 3.34 -18.18
N ALA A 80 -7.01 3.72 -18.06
CA ALA A 80 -5.96 3.38 -19.02
C ALA A 80 -5.50 1.91 -18.93
N CYS A 81 -5.84 1.18 -17.85
CA CYS A 81 -5.64 -0.26 -17.80
C CYS A 81 -6.60 -0.93 -18.80
N GLU A 82 -6.12 -1.86 -19.62
CA GLU A 82 -7.01 -2.63 -20.50
C GLU A 82 -7.99 -3.46 -19.66
N ARG A 83 -7.49 -4.14 -18.65
CA ARG A 83 -8.27 -4.85 -17.62
C ARG A 83 -7.55 -4.72 -16.28
N LEU A 84 -8.27 -4.50 -15.19
CA LEU A 84 -7.65 -4.36 -13.87
C LEU A 84 -7.90 -5.61 -13.02
N HIS A 85 -6.81 -6.22 -12.52
CA HIS A 85 -6.86 -7.42 -11.67
C HIS A 85 -6.43 -7.14 -10.23
N VAL A 86 -5.48 -6.22 -10.04
CA VAL A 86 -4.95 -5.87 -8.72
C VAL A 86 -4.89 -4.36 -8.55
N MET A 87 -5.43 -3.86 -7.44
CA MET A 87 -5.20 -2.50 -6.97
C MET A 87 -4.42 -2.55 -5.65
N ALA A 88 -3.20 -2.01 -5.65
CA ALA A 88 -2.41 -1.80 -4.44
C ALA A 88 -2.42 -0.31 -4.06
N ALA A 89 -3.33 0.07 -3.16
CA ALA A 89 -3.52 1.45 -2.69
C ALA A 89 -2.55 1.75 -1.53
N ILE A 90 -1.29 2.08 -1.87
CA ILE A 90 -0.16 2.20 -0.92
C ILE A 90 0.18 3.66 -0.60
N ALA A 91 -0.10 4.61 -1.49
CA ALA A 91 0.23 6.02 -1.31
C ALA A 91 -0.16 6.54 0.08
N GLY A 92 0.74 7.28 0.69
CA GLY A 92 0.49 7.87 2.00
C GLY A 92 1.60 8.82 2.43
N ILE A 93 1.29 9.67 3.39
CA ILE A 93 2.22 10.60 4.02
C ILE A 93 2.13 10.46 5.54
N MET A 94 3.19 10.89 6.24
CA MET A 94 3.23 10.98 7.68
C MET A 94 3.19 12.44 8.15
N HIS A 95 2.54 12.67 9.28
CA HIS A 95 2.64 13.90 10.04
C HIS A 95 2.76 13.54 11.52
N SER A 96 3.56 14.29 12.25
CA SER A 96 3.75 14.09 13.70
C SER A 96 3.65 15.42 14.41
N SER A 97 2.70 15.51 15.35
CA SER A 97 2.54 16.63 16.28
C SER A 97 1.85 16.13 17.56
N PRO A 98 2.13 16.73 18.74
CA PRO A 98 1.32 16.47 19.93
C PRO A 98 -0.17 16.74 19.65
N VAL A 99 -1.07 15.96 20.25
CA VAL A 99 -2.51 16.09 20.01
C VAL A 99 -3.03 17.51 20.25
N LEU A 100 -2.55 18.14 21.33
CA LEU A 100 -2.98 19.50 21.72
C LEU A 100 -2.43 20.60 20.79
N GLU A 101 -1.46 20.28 19.92
CA GLU A 101 -0.84 21.20 18.97
C GLU A 101 -1.20 20.86 17.51
N THR A 102 -2.00 19.82 17.32
CA THR A 102 -2.42 19.39 15.98
C THR A 102 -3.33 20.46 15.35
N ARG A 103 -2.95 20.95 14.17
CA ARG A 103 -3.75 21.93 13.42
C ARG A 103 -4.69 21.21 12.46
N ASP A 104 -5.83 21.82 12.19
CA ASP A 104 -6.84 21.27 11.27
C ASP A 104 -6.27 21.05 9.86
N GLU A 105 -5.41 21.98 9.36
CA GLU A 105 -4.81 21.86 8.04
C GLU A 105 -3.90 20.64 7.92
N ASP A 106 -3.18 20.27 8.99
CA ASP A 106 -2.33 19.08 9.01
C ASP A 106 -3.16 17.80 9.02
N LEU A 107 -4.25 17.78 9.80
CA LEU A 107 -5.20 16.68 9.81
C LEU A 107 -5.86 16.50 8.44
N GLU A 108 -6.37 17.57 7.84
CA GLU A 108 -7.01 17.53 6.52
C GLU A 108 -6.06 17.09 5.43
N ARG A 109 -4.82 17.58 5.41
CA ARG A 109 -3.80 17.18 4.45
C ARG A 109 -3.52 15.68 4.53
N VAL A 110 -3.32 15.14 5.73
CA VAL A 110 -3.07 13.70 5.92
C VAL A 110 -4.32 12.88 5.58
N TRP A 111 -5.51 13.36 5.97
CA TRP A 111 -6.79 12.73 5.65
C TRP A 111 -7.05 12.65 4.15
N ASN A 112 -6.78 13.73 3.43
CA ASN A 112 -7.00 13.77 1.98
C ASN A 112 -6.11 12.75 1.24
N VAL A 113 -4.83 12.61 1.63
CA VAL A 113 -3.92 11.64 1.00
C VAL A 113 -4.22 10.22 1.48
N ASN A 114 -4.15 9.99 2.81
CA ASN A 114 -4.10 8.64 3.39
C ASN A 114 -5.46 7.94 3.42
N PHE A 115 -6.56 8.69 3.46
CA PHE A 115 -7.90 8.10 3.47
C PHE A 115 -8.66 8.36 2.18
N LYS A 116 -8.89 9.63 1.79
CA LYS A 116 -9.64 9.92 0.57
C LYS A 116 -8.94 9.40 -0.69
N GLY A 117 -7.59 9.53 -0.78
CA GLY A 117 -6.83 8.98 -1.88
C GLY A 117 -6.97 7.46 -1.99
N VAL A 118 -6.90 6.74 -0.86
CA VAL A 118 -7.13 5.29 -0.81
C VAL A 118 -8.58 4.94 -1.16
N LEU A 119 -9.56 5.67 -0.61
CA LEU A 119 -10.98 5.50 -0.94
C LEU A 119 -11.24 5.66 -2.44
N HIS A 120 -10.70 6.70 -3.06
CA HIS A 120 -10.85 6.95 -4.50
C HIS A 120 -10.22 5.80 -5.32
N ALA A 121 -9.00 5.35 -4.97
CA ALA A 121 -8.36 4.23 -5.63
C ALA A 121 -9.20 2.94 -5.54
N CYS A 122 -9.72 2.63 -4.34
CA CYS A 122 -10.60 1.49 -4.13
C CYS A 122 -11.90 1.58 -4.93
N GLN A 123 -12.53 2.77 -4.97
CA GLN A 123 -13.78 2.98 -5.70
C GLN A 123 -13.60 2.84 -7.21
N GLU A 124 -12.55 3.44 -7.78
CA GLU A 124 -12.29 3.35 -9.22
C GLU A 124 -11.91 1.91 -9.62
N ALA A 125 -11.09 1.23 -8.78
CA ALA A 125 -10.74 -0.17 -9.00
C ALA A 125 -11.98 -1.09 -8.93
N ALA A 126 -12.79 -0.96 -7.88
CA ALA A 126 -13.97 -1.80 -7.71
C ALA A 126 -14.96 -1.62 -8.85
N ARG A 127 -15.25 -0.37 -9.26
CA ARG A 127 -16.12 -0.08 -10.42
C ARG A 127 -15.58 -0.71 -11.69
N ARG A 128 -14.27 -0.57 -11.95
CA ARG A 128 -13.61 -1.13 -13.12
C ARG A 128 -13.72 -2.67 -13.12
N MET A 129 -13.35 -3.30 -12.00
CA MET A 129 -13.43 -4.76 -11.87
C MET A 129 -14.84 -5.30 -12.02
N ILE A 130 -15.86 -4.61 -11.46
CA ILE A 130 -17.27 -5.00 -11.62
C ILE A 130 -17.72 -4.88 -13.08
N THR A 131 -17.39 -3.75 -13.73
CA THR A 131 -17.76 -3.52 -15.15
C THR A 131 -17.12 -4.55 -16.09
N ASP A 132 -15.87 -4.91 -15.84
CA ASP A 132 -15.12 -5.88 -16.66
C ASP A 132 -15.37 -7.34 -16.22
N GLU A 133 -16.25 -7.59 -15.25
CA GLU A 133 -16.48 -8.89 -14.61
C GLU A 133 -15.19 -9.58 -14.17
N THR A 134 -14.23 -8.78 -13.66
CA THR A 134 -12.94 -9.25 -13.18
C THR A 134 -13.01 -9.62 -11.71
N ARG A 135 -12.69 -10.89 -11.39
CA ARG A 135 -12.47 -11.34 -10.01
C ARG A 135 -11.10 -10.84 -9.55
N GLY A 136 -11.07 -9.65 -8.96
CA GLY A 136 -9.83 -8.96 -8.63
C GLY A 136 -9.47 -8.99 -7.15
N SER A 137 -8.35 -8.33 -6.84
CA SER A 137 -7.90 -8.09 -5.47
C SER A 137 -7.55 -6.62 -5.25
N ILE A 138 -8.08 -6.05 -4.17
CA ILE A 138 -7.73 -4.70 -3.69
C ILE A 138 -6.95 -4.85 -2.40
N VAL A 139 -5.72 -4.32 -2.38
CA VAL A 139 -4.85 -4.32 -1.21
C VAL A 139 -4.64 -2.89 -0.75
N THR A 140 -5.10 -2.58 0.46
CA THR A 140 -4.95 -1.26 1.08
C THR A 140 -3.78 -1.24 2.05
N MET A 141 -3.21 -0.05 2.32
CA MET A 141 -2.11 0.10 3.27
C MET A 141 -2.58 0.78 4.55
N ALA A 142 -2.78 -0.01 5.59
CA ALA A 142 -3.00 0.43 6.96
C ALA A 142 -1.66 0.72 7.67
N SER A 143 -1.55 0.45 8.95
CA SER A 143 -0.31 0.56 9.76
C SER A 143 -0.50 -0.13 11.11
N GLY A 144 0.56 -0.61 11.72
CA GLY A 144 0.59 -1.02 13.12
C GLY A 144 0.22 0.11 14.12
N ALA A 145 0.25 1.36 13.67
CA ALA A 145 -0.22 2.50 14.46
C ALA A 145 -1.72 2.41 14.84
N VAL A 146 -2.51 1.56 14.19
CA VAL A 146 -3.92 1.32 14.55
C VAL A 146 -4.07 0.43 15.79
N ASP A 147 -3.03 -0.31 16.12
CA ASP A 147 -3.01 -1.27 17.24
C ASP A 147 -2.30 -0.66 18.48
N THR A 148 -1.74 0.56 18.36
CA THR A 148 -0.95 1.22 19.42
C THR A 148 -1.25 2.72 19.48
N GLY A 149 -1.09 3.33 20.66
CA GLY A 149 -1.19 4.78 20.87
C GLY A 149 0.17 5.47 20.78
N GLY A 150 0.72 5.65 19.58
CA GLY A 150 2.01 6.32 19.40
C GLY A 150 1.91 7.84 19.63
N PRO A 151 2.76 8.45 20.51
CA PRO A 151 2.78 9.90 20.66
C PRO A 151 3.03 10.62 19.33
N GLY A 152 2.28 11.69 19.08
CA GLY A 152 2.39 12.49 17.86
C GLY A 152 1.75 11.90 16.61
N LEU A 153 1.17 10.73 16.68
CA LEU A 153 0.64 10.02 15.49
C LEU A 153 -0.88 10.19 15.27
N LEU A 154 -1.53 11.19 15.89
CA LEU A 154 -2.98 11.35 15.75
C LEU A 154 -3.41 11.40 14.27
N CYS A 155 -2.93 12.38 13.50
CA CYS A 155 -3.35 12.56 12.10
C CYS A 155 -3.12 11.29 11.25
N TYR A 156 -1.98 10.64 11.45
CA TYR A 156 -1.64 9.42 10.75
C TYR A 156 -2.50 8.23 11.22
N GLY A 157 -2.57 8.00 12.54
CA GLY A 157 -3.25 6.86 13.14
C GLY A 157 -4.73 6.81 12.80
N VAL A 158 -5.46 7.95 12.92
CA VAL A 158 -6.89 7.99 12.59
C VAL A 158 -7.16 7.68 11.12
N THR A 159 -6.30 8.15 10.20
CA THR A 159 -6.46 7.83 8.77
C THR A 159 -6.25 6.35 8.49
N LYS A 160 -5.27 5.72 9.15
CA LYS A 160 -4.99 4.29 9.01
C LYS A 160 -6.07 3.40 9.66
N ALA A 161 -6.68 3.85 10.75
CA ALA A 161 -7.86 3.21 11.34
C ALA A 161 -9.09 3.31 10.39
N ALA A 162 -9.28 4.45 9.74
CA ALA A 162 -10.32 4.62 8.72
C ALA A 162 -10.11 3.69 7.52
N VAL A 163 -8.86 3.48 7.07
CA VAL A 163 -8.53 2.50 6.02
C VAL A 163 -8.86 1.06 6.43
N VAL A 164 -8.63 0.69 7.70
CA VAL A 164 -9.03 -0.62 8.23
C VAL A 164 -10.54 -0.81 8.11
N GLN A 165 -11.34 0.20 8.50
CA GLN A 165 -12.80 0.11 8.40
C GLN A 165 -13.28 0.11 6.94
N LEU A 166 -12.69 0.93 6.07
CA LEU A 166 -12.94 0.92 4.63
C LEU A 166 -12.73 -0.48 4.04
N THR A 167 -11.60 -1.12 4.37
CA THR A 167 -11.26 -2.47 3.90
C THR A 167 -12.35 -3.49 4.23
N LYS A 168 -12.82 -3.51 5.47
CA LYS A 168 -13.87 -4.44 5.94
C LYS A 168 -15.20 -4.19 5.25
N THR A 169 -15.63 -2.93 5.19
CA THR A 169 -16.90 -2.54 4.57
C THR A 169 -16.89 -2.88 3.08
N LEU A 170 -15.84 -2.45 2.36
CA LEU A 170 -15.75 -2.70 0.92
C LEU A 170 -15.66 -4.21 0.60
N ALA A 171 -14.94 -4.99 1.41
CA ALA A 171 -14.88 -6.45 1.25
C ALA A 171 -16.26 -7.10 1.28
N THR A 172 -17.15 -6.62 2.16
CA THR A 172 -18.53 -7.10 2.26
C THR A 172 -19.35 -6.70 1.03
N GLU A 173 -19.20 -5.46 0.56
CA GLU A 173 -19.99 -4.92 -0.55
C GLU A 173 -19.61 -5.52 -1.91
N VAL A 174 -18.31 -5.74 -2.18
CA VAL A 174 -17.82 -6.23 -3.47
C VAL A 174 -17.56 -7.74 -3.52
N GLY A 175 -17.64 -8.41 -2.37
CA GLY A 175 -17.48 -9.87 -2.27
C GLY A 175 -18.42 -10.65 -3.20
N PRO A 176 -19.72 -10.29 -3.37
CA PRO A 176 -20.62 -10.92 -4.33
C PRO A 176 -20.15 -10.87 -5.80
N HIS A 177 -19.27 -9.92 -6.15
CA HIS A 177 -18.63 -9.81 -7.46
C HIS A 177 -17.34 -10.63 -7.58
N GLY A 178 -16.96 -11.37 -6.52
CA GLY A 178 -15.72 -12.14 -6.49
C GLY A 178 -14.46 -11.28 -6.29
N ILE A 179 -14.61 -10.03 -5.85
CA ILE A 179 -13.50 -9.11 -5.56
C ILE A 179 -13.12 -9.24 -4.09
N ARG A 180 -11.83 -9.48 -3.82
CA ARG A 180 -11.29 -9.53 -2.46
C ARG A 180 -10.72 -8.17 -2.06
N VAL A 181 -10.89 -7.77 -0.81
CA VAL A 181 -10.34 -6.52 -0.28
C VAL A 181 -9.68 -6.82 1.06
N ASN A 182 -8.37 -6.57 1.15
CA ASN A 182 -7.60 -6.80 2.38
C ASN A 182 -6.66 -5.62 2.64
N ALA A 183 -6.18 -5.50 3.87
CA ALA A 183 -5.18 -4.50 4.24
C ALA A 183 -3.89 -5.15 4.69
N VAL A 184 -2.77 -4.47 4.42
CA VAL A 184 -1.49 -4.72 5.09
C VAL A 184 -1.28 -3.62 6.12
N ALA A 185 -0.89 -4.00 7.36
CA ALA A 185 -0.59 -3.09 8.46
C ALA A 185 0.88 -3.27 8.90
N PRO A 186 1.84 -2.61 8.23
CA PRO A 186 3.26 -2.74 8.53
C PRO A 186 3.62 -2.26 9.93
N GLY A 187 4.67 -2.85 10.51
CA GLY A 187 5.41 -2.27 11.61
C GLY A 187 6.28 -1.10 11.17
N TRP A 188 7.43 -0.91 11.85
CA TRP A 188 8.41 0.09 11.43
C TRP A 188 9.26 -0.46 10.27
N ILE A 189 9.19 0.19 9.11
CA ILE A 189 9.84 -0.23 7.86
C ILE A 189 10.81 0.85 7.41
N ARG A 190 12.03 0.46 7.01
CA ARG A 190 13.05 1.38 6.50
C ARG A 190 12.65 1.90 5.12
N THR A 191 12.18 3.15 5.06
CA THR A 191 11.71 3.83 3.86
C THR A 191 12.05 5.32 3.93
N PRO A 192 11.97 6.09 2.83
CA PRO A 192 12.11 7.54 2.89
C PRO A 192 11.12 8.22 3.86
N MET A 193 9.95 7.63 4.11
CA MET A 193 8.98 8.15 5.08
C MET A 193 9.50 8.07 6.53
N THR A 194 10.32 7.09 6.85
CA THR A 194 10.88 6.85 8.20
C THR A 194 12.30 7.36 8.35
N ASP A 195 12.90 7.92 7.28
CA ASP A 195 14.23 8.50 7.29
C ASP A 195 14.24 9.81 8.09
N ARG A 196 15.08 9.87 9.13
CA ARG A 196 15.24 11.04 10.02
C ARG A 196 16.20 12.09 9.47
N ARG A 197 16.87 11.84 8.32
CA ARG A 197 17.89 12.70 7.69
C ARG A 197 19.11 12.99 8.58
N ASP A 198 19.14 12.47 9.78
CA ASP A 198 20.26 12.51 10.74
C ASP A 198 20.64 11.06 11.04
N GLY A 199 21.83 10.65 10.61
CA GLY A 199 22.31 9.27 10.71
C GLY A 199 22.35 8.73 12.14
N GLU A 200 22.68 9.56 13.13
CA GLU A 200 22.67 9.12 14.54
C GLU A 200 21.25 8.99 15.09
N ALA A 201 20.35 9.92 14.76
CA ALA A 201 18.95 9.84 15.16
C ALA A 201 18.26 8.65 14.47
N GLN A 202 18.60 8.38 13.21
CA GLN A 202 18.13 7.20 12.49
C GLN A 202 18.58 5.92 13.18
N ALA A 203 19.88 5.76 13.45
CA ALA A 203 20.43 4.56 14.09
C ALA A 203 19.84 4.33 15.50
N ARG A 204 19.63 5.39 16.28
CA ARG A 204 18.96 5.30 17.60
C ARG A 204 17.50 4.83 17.46
N THR A 205 16.76 5.38 16.50
CA THR A 205 15.37 5.00 16.24
C THR A 205 15.29 3.54 15.79
N GLU A 206 16.10 3.12 14.84
CA GLU A 206 16.14 1.73 14.37
C GLU A 206 16.50 0.75 15.47
N SER A 207 17.51 1.08 16.29
CA SER A 207 17.90 0.26 17.43
C SER A 207 16.76 0.11 18.46
N LEU A 208 15.97 1.18 18.69
CA LEU A 208 14.82 1.11 19.57
C LEU A 208 13.73 0.23 18.96
N MET A 209 13.38 0.42 17.70
CA MET A 209 12.33 -0.36 17.02
C MET A 209 12.72 -1.83 16.88
N ALA A 210 13.99 -2.14 16.61
CA ALA A 210 14.50 -3.51 16.59
C ALA A 210 14.36 -4.20 17.95
N ARG A 211 14.64 -3.49 19.05
CA ARG A 211 14.46 -4.04 20.42
C ARG A 211 12.99 -4.29 20.78
N LEU A 212 12.06 -3.53 20.24
CA LEU A 212 10.62 -3.74 20.43
C LEU A 212 10.10 -4.89 19.59
N SER A 213 10.81 -5.27 18.54
CA SER A 213 10.44 -6.38 17.65
C SER A 213 10.97 -7.71 18.20
N PRO A 214 10.10 -8.71 18.49
CA PRO A 214 10.54 -10.08 18.78
C PRO A 214 11.51 -10.68 17.77
N LEU A 215 11.45 -10.26 16.48
CA LEU A 215 12.40 -10.69 15.46
C LEU A 215 13.76 -9.97 15.52
N GLY A 216 13.95 -9.01 16.43
CA GLY A 216 15.21 -8.33 16.68
C GLY A 216 15.68 -7.40 15.55
N ARG A 217 14.81 -7.06 14.60
CA ARG A 217 15.13 -6.18 13.48
C ARG A 217 13.96 -5.25 13.11
N VAL A 218 14.26 -4.20 12.40
CA VAL A 218 13.27 -3.42 11.65
C VAL A 218 12.90 -4.13 10.35
N GLY A 219 11.77 -3.78 9.77
CA GLY A 219 11.34 -4.32 8.48
C GLY A 219 11.96 -3.58 7.30
N GLU A 220 12.08 -4.27 6.17
CA GLU A 220 12.46 -3.72 4.87
C GLU A 220 11.22 -3.63 3.96
N PRO A 221 11.24 -2.79 2.91
CA PRO A 221 10.13 -2.69 1.95
C PRO A 221 9.69 -4.05 1.38
N ASP A 222 10.65 -4.96 1.15
CA ASP A 222 10.38 -6.30 0.60
C ASP A 222 9.59 -7.19 1.57
N ASP A 223 9.77 -7.04 2.89
CA ASP A 223 8.94 -7.76 3.87
C ASP A 223 7.44 -7.44 3.67
N ILE A 224 7.14 -6.22 3.22
CA ILE A 224 5.77 -5.76 2.99
C ILE A 224 5.31 -6.11 1.57
N ALA A 225 6.20 -6.02 0.58
CA ALA A 225 5.90 -6.39 -0.80
C ALA A 225 5.46 -7.86 -0.92
N HIS A 226 6.09 -8.78 -0.18
CA HIS A 226 5.66 -10.18 -0.11
C HIS A 226 4.24 -10.35 0.45
N ALA A 227 3.85 -9.54 1.46
CA ALA A 227 2.49 -9.55 1.97
C ALA A 227 1.49 -9.00 0.94
N VAL A 228 1.88 -7.96 0.19
CA VAL A 228 1.07 -7.42 -0.92
C VAL A 228 0.91 -8.47 -2.02
N LEU A 229 1.98 -9.14 -2.46
CA LEU A 229 1.93 -10.21 -3.46
C LEU A 229 1.03 -11.36 -3.01
N HIS A 230 1.14 -11.81 -1.75
CA HIS A 230 0.25 -12.84 -1.19
C HIS A 230 -1.22 -12.44 -1.33
N LEU A 231 -1.58 -11.23 -0.90
CA LEU A 231 -2.96 -10.75 -0.95
C LEU A 231 -3.44 -10.46 -2.39
N ALA A 232 -2.54 -10.09 -3.30
CA ALA A 232 -2.84 -9.86 -4.71
C ALA A 232 -3.09 -11.16 -5.49
N SER A 233 -2.48 -12.26 -5.08
CA SER A 233 -2.44 -13.54 -5.81
C SER A 233 -3.56 -14.52 -5.39
N ASP A 234 -3.66 -15.64 -6.10
CA ASP A 234 -4.61 -16.72 -5.79
C ASP A 234 -4.22 -17.50 -4.52
N ALA A 235 -2.99 -17.31 -4.00
CA ALA A 235 -2.57 -17.85 -2.71
C ALA A 235 -3.46 -17.39 -1.54
N SER A 236 -4.20 -16.27 -1.72
CA SER A 236 -5.16 -15.73 -0.75
C SER A 236 -6.61 -15.76 -1.25
N ALA A 237 -6.97 -16.72 -2.13
CA ALA A 237 -8.30 -16.79 -2.78
C ALA A 237 -9.49 -16.85 -1.79
N PHE A 238 -9.29 -17.36 -0.57
CA PHE A 238 -10.32 -17.41 0.48
C PHE A 238 -10.09 -16.39 1.60
N THR A 239 -9.38 -15.28 1.29
CA THR A 239 -9.05 -14.23 2.25
C THR A 239 -9.61 -12.89 1.80
N THR A 240 -10.59 -12.33 2.54
CA THR A 240 -11.15 -11.01 2.33
C THR A 240 -11.53 -10.34 3.65
N GLY A 241 -11.50 -9.02 3.71
CA GLY A 241 -11.80 -8.24 4.92
C GLY A 241 -10.73 -8.33 6.00
N GLN A 242 -9.57 -8.94 5.73
CA GLN A 242 -8.53 -9.20 6.71
C GLN A 242 -7.46 -8.12 6.74
N ILE A 243 -6.78 -8.03 7.89
CA ILE A 243 -5.67 -7.11 8.12
C ILE A 243 -4.42 -7.94 8.42
N LEU A 244 -3.53 -8.07 7.45
CA LEU A 244 -2.25 -8.78 7.61
C LEU A 244 -1.21 -7.83 8.23
N ARG A 245 -0.53 -8.28 9.28
CA ARG A 245 0.36 -7.45 10.11
C ARG A 245 1.83 -7.90 10.08
N PRO A 246 2.57 -7.65 8.99
CA PRO A 246 4.02 -7.89 8.97
C PRO A 246 4.74 -6.79 9.78
N ASN A 247 4.84 -6.98 11.09
CA ASN A 247 5.33 -5.98 12.04
C ASN A 247 6.45 -6.49 12.96
N GLY A 248 7.04 -7.65 12.66
CA GLY A 248 8.08 -8.27 13.48
C GLY A 248 7.62 -8.70 14.87
N GLY A 249 6.31 -8.73 15.14
CA GLY A 249 5.73 -9.11 16.44
C GLY A 249 5.57 -7.93 17.42
N VAL A 250 5.78 -6.69 16.99
CA VAL A 250 5.64 -5.49 17.87
C VAL A 250 4.21 -5.33 18.41
N ALA A 251 3.21 -5.69 17.63
CA ALA A 251 1.82 -5.71 18.05
C ALA A 251 1.15 -7.01 17.58
N MET A 252 0.46 -7.69 18.48
CA MET A 252 -0.20 -8.98 18.24
C MET A 252 -1.67 -8.90 18.65
N PRO A 253 -2.47 -8.04 18.01
CA PRO A 253 -3.91 -8.00 18.28
C PRO A 253 -4.56 -9.28 17.74
N TRP A 254 -5.48 -9.81 18.49
CA TRP A 254 -6.32 -10.97 18.15
C TRP A 254 -7.51 -10.56 17.27
#